data_40fdaa0bfa985194c617312a6bd2bf72
#
_entry.id   40fdaa0bfa985194c617312a6bd2bf72
#
_cell.length_a   1.000
_cell.length_b   1.000
_cell.length_c   1.000
_cell.angle_alpha   90.00
_cell.angle_beta   90.00
_cell.angle_gamma   90.00
#
_symmetry.space_group_name_H-M   'P 1'
#
loop_
_entity.id
_entity.type
_entity.pdbx_description
1 polymer ?
#
loop_
_entity_poly.entity_id
_entity_poly.type
_entity_poly.pdbx_seq_one_letter_code
_entity_poly.pdbx_strand_id
1 'polypeptide(L)'
;MELGYITSKDGRSPYKITQAGIDKVKRDAISLRKYTDSVLETMNHYKTIWPAIATEDLKKDDIVGLYMEDGVLYAHKKEENATGMVLDDAEANSDVSLSNLTGIIDMSVGEVTVINVPTIKDGGSKSCDLELIKNIYKNGTNSGHEIDKIAVAGTVARAVANKLDIPIDIEFAAPQATANAARKGLNVIAICVGDMSKAFIRELENEKIKFNIIDGGK
;
A
#
# COMPACT_ATOMS: atom_id res chain seq x y z
N MET A 1 -28.82 24.77 14.72
CA MET A 1 -27.66 25.63 15.06
C MET A 1 -26.73 25.01 16.10
N GLU A 2 -27.19 24.06 16.92
CA GLU A 2 -26.37 23.42 17.96
C GLU A 2 -25.05 22.81 17.51
N LEU A 3 -24.98 22.29 16.29
CA LEU A 3 -23.77 21.66 15.73
C LEU A 3 -22.85 22.62 14.98
N GLY A 4 -23.17 23.92 14.89
CA GLY A 4 -22.31 24.93 14.28
C GLY A 4 -22.12 24.82 12.76
N TYR A 5 -22.91 24.01 12.06
CA TYR A 5 -22.74 23.79 10.60
C TYR A 5 -23.37 24.89 9.73
N ILE A 6 -24.32 25.64 10.29
CA ILE A 6 -24.98 26.78 9.64
C ILE A 6 -25.03 27.96 10.59
N THR A 7 -25.02 29.17 10.05
CA THR A 7 -25.15 30.42 10.80
C THR A 7 -26.17 31.34 10.13
N SER A 8 -26.82 32.17 10.93
CA SER A 8 -27.67 33.29 10.48
C SER A 8 -27.37 34.51 11.35
N LYS A 9 -27.32 35.71 10.77
CA LYS A 9 -26.99 36.94 11.49
C LYS A 9 -28.06 37.34 12.52
N ASP A 10 -29.34 37.17 12.20
CA ASP A 10 -30.44 37.74 12.97
C ASP A 10 -31.64 36.78 13.13
N GLY A 11 -31.47 35.49 12.88
CA GLY A 11 -32.57 34.52 12.91
C GLY A 11 -33.66 34.73 11.81
N ARG A 12 -33.63 35.87 11.12
CA ARG A 12 -34.50 36.23 9.99
C ARG A 12 -33.74 36.31 8.64
N SER A 13 -32.41 36.35 8.69
CA SER A 13 -31.56 36.36 7.50
C SER A 13 -31.40 34.90 6.93
N PRO A 14 -31.14 34.75 5.61
CA PRO A 14 -30.86 33.44 5.02
C PRO A 14 -29.74 32.73 5.77
N TYR A 15 -29.91 31.45 6.00
CA TYR A 15 -28.86 30.62 6.58
C TYR A 15 -27.65 30.49 5.65
N LYS A 16 -26.45 30.58 6.21
CA LYS A 16 -25.20 30.36 5.50
C LYS A 16 -24.50 29.15 6.08
N ILE A 17 -23.93 28.31 5.23
CA ILE A 17 -23.10 27.20 5.66
C ILE A 17 -21.77 27.75 6.23
N THR A 18 -21.33 27.17 7.31
CA THR A 18 -20.01 27.47 7.92
C THR A 18 -18.91 26.60 7.30
N GLN A 19 -17.64 26.92 7.58
CA GLN A 19 -16.52 26.05 7.19
C GLN A 19 -16.70 24.64 7.78
N ALA A 20 -17.08 24.54 9.05
CA ALA A 20 -17.38 23.25 9.69
C ALA A 20 -18.51 22.48 8.99
N GLY A 21 -19.51 23.19 8.47
CA GLY A 21 -20.60 22.60 7.67
C GLY A 21 -20.11 22.07 6.33
N ILE A 22 -19.27 22.84 5.63
CA ILE A 22 -18.65 22.40 4.37
C ILE A 22 -17.81 21.14 4.60
N ASP A 23 -16.98 21.15 5.65
CA ASP A 23 -16.10 20.01 5.96
C ASP A 23 -16.91 18.78 6.37
N LYS A 24 -18.05 18.96 7.07
CA LYS A 24 -18.97 17.86 7.40
C LYS A 24 -19.56 17.25 6.11
N VAL A 25 -20.08 18.08 5.20
CA VAL A 25 -20.66 17.60 3.93
C VAL A 25 -19.62 16.87 3.10
N LYS A 26 -18.39 17.38 3.02
CA LYS A 26 -17.28 16.70 2.30
C LYS A 26 -16.98 15.34 2.91
N ARG A 27 -16.85 15.22 4.23
CA ARG A 27 -16.60 13.93 4.89
C ARG A 27 -17.75 12.94 4.66
N ASP A 28 -19.00 13.40 4.75
CA ASP A 28 -20.16 12.55 4.54
C ASP A 28 -20.25 12.07 3.09
N ALA A 29 -19.97 12.94 2.13
CA ALA A 29 -19.92 12.58 0.72
C ALA A 29 -18.85 11.53 0.42
N ILE A 30 -17.65 11.67 1.00
CA ILE A 30 -16.56 10.69 0.88
C ILE A 30 -16.96 9.35 1.53
N SER A 31 -17.59 9.40 2.71
CA SER A 31 -18.06 8.20 3.41
C SER A 31 -19.15 7.47 2.61
N LEU A 32 -20.09 8.22 2.04
CA LEU A 32 -21.15 7.66 1.19
C LEU A 32 -20.58 7.02 -0.08
N ARG A 33 -19.60 7.66 -0.71
CA ARG A 33 -18.91 7.09 -1.86
C ARG A 33 -18.23 5.77 -1.50
N LYS A 34 -17.45 5.72 -0.41
CA LYS A 34 -16.79 4.50 0.07
C LYS A 34 -17.81 3.38 0.34
N TYR A 35 -18.97 3.71 0.95
CA TYR A 35 -20.05 2.75 1.17
C TYR A 35 -20.62 2.23 -0.15
N THR A 36 -20.88 3.11 -1.11
CA THR A 36 -21.41 2.72 -2.42
C THR A 36 -20.44 1.82 -3.18
N ASP A 37 -19.14 2.19 -3.17
CA ASP A 37 -18.08 1.39 -3.79
C ASP A 37 -18.01 -0.01 -3.16
N SER A 38 -18.09 -0.10 -1.82
CA SER A 38 -18.10 -1.38 -1.10
C SER A 38 -19.33 -2.25 -1.43
N VAL A 39 -20.52 -1.65 -1.57
CA VAL A 39 -21.74 -2.37 -1.97
C VAL A 39 -21.60 -2.90 -3.40
N LEU A 40 -21.09 -2.08 -4.32
CA LEU A 40 -20.84 -2.50 -5.71
C LEU A 40 -19.81 -3.61 -5.81
N GLU A 41 -18.72 -3.52 -5.04
CA GLU A 41 -17.72 -4.59 -4.94
C GLU A 41 -18.36 -5.90 -4.45
N THR A 42 -19.16 -5.85 -3.39
CA THR A 42 -19.87 -7.03 -2.87
C THR A 42 -20.83 -7.64 -3.90
N MET A 43 -21.58 -6.81 -4.64
CA MET A 43 -22.49 -7.28 -5.68
C MET A 43 -21.76 -7.85 -6.90
N ASN A 44 -20.57 -7.34 -7.22
CA ASN A 44 -19.75 -7.83 -8.33
C ASN A 44 -19.00 -9.12 -7.99
N HIS A 45 -18.88 -9.48 -6.71
CA HIS A 45 -18.17 -10.68 -6.25
C HIS A 45 -18.62 -11.97 -6.93
N TYR A 46 -19.91 -12.07 -7.28
CA TYR A 46 -20.50 -13.23 -7.99
C TYR A 46 -20.20 -13.27 -9.51
N LYS A 47 -19.59 -12.22 -10.07
CA LYS A 47 -19.22 -12.14 -11.50
C LYS A 47 -17.77 -11.71 -11.73
N THR A 48 -16.99 -11.55 -10.69
CA THR A 48 -15.64 -11.02 -10.81
C THR A 48 -14.71 -12.12 -11.33
N ILE A 49 -14.06 -11.84 -12.44
CA ILE A 49 -12.94 -12.62 -12.95
C ILE A 49 -11.67 -12.11 -12.26
N TRP A 50 -10.91 -13.01 -11.67
CA TRP A 50 -9.67 -12.71 -10.98
C TRP A 50 -8.48 -13.20 -11.80
N PRO A 51 -7.54 -12.34 -12.15
CA PRO A 51 -6.30 -12.77 -12.79
C PRO A 51 -5.32 -13.32 -11.76
N ALA A 52 -4.64 -14.41 -12.11
CA ALA A 52 -3.51 -14.97 -11.37
C ALA A 52 -2.43 -15.42 -12.37
N ILE A 53 -1.27 -15.82 -11.88
CA ILE A 53 -0.23 -16.47 -12.67
C ILE A 53 -0.34 -17.98 -12.45
N ALA A 54 -0.48 -18.74 -13.52
CA ALA A 54 -0.44 -20.20 -13.46
C ALA A 54 1.01 -20.68 -13.29
N THR A 55 1.30 -21.50 -12.27
CA THR A 55 2.65 -22.05 -12.07
C THR A 55 2.89 -23.35 -12.85
N GLU A 56 1.83 -23.93 -13.39
CA GLU A 56 1.82 -25.13 -14.20
C GLU A 56 0.66 -25.06 -15.21
N ASP A 57 0.61 -25.98 -16.17
CA ASP A 57 -0.49 -26.04 -17.13
C ASP A 57 -1.82 -26.33 -16.43
N LEU A 58 -2.76 -25.42 -16.57
CA LEU A 58 -4.09 -25.50 -15.98
C LEU A 58 -5.13 -25.65 -17.11
N LYS A 59 -6.18 -26.42 -16.83
CA LYS A 59 -7.27 -26.64 -17.75
C LYS A 59 -8.53 -25.94 -17.27
N LYS A 60 -9.37 -25.59 -18.21
CA LYS A 60 -10.71 -25.07 -17.91
C LYS A 60 -11.43 -26.01 -16.95
N ASP A 61 -12.15 -25.41 -16.01
CA ASP A 61 -12.92 -26.07 -14.95
C ASP A 61 -12.03 -26.76 -13.86
N ASP A 62 -10.72 -26.68 -13.93
CA ASP A 62 -9.85 -27.11 -12.85
C ASP A 62 -10.13 -26.28 -11.59
N ILE A 63 -10.17 -26.94 -10.43
CA ILE A 63 -10.14 -26.26 -9.13
C ILE A 63 -8.68 -26.17 -8.70
N VAL A 64 -8.24 -24.96 -8.43
CA VAL A 64 -6.83 -24.64 -8.15
C VAL A 64 -6.68 -24.00 -6.77
N GLY A 65 -5.56 -24.29 -6.11
CA GLY A 65 -5.12 -23.58 -4.91
C GLY A 65 -4.53 -22.22 -5.26
N LEU A 66 -4.75 -21.24 -4.38
CA LEU A 66 -4.33 -19.85 -4.56
C LEU A 66 -3.43 -19.42 -3.43
N TYR A 67 -2.31 -18.77 -3.78
CA TYR A 67 -1.39 -18.18 -2.81
C TYR A 67 -0.80 -16.87 -3.34
N MET A 68 -0.26 -16.07 -2.43
CA MET A 68 0.45 -14.83 -2.76
C MET A 68 1.95 -15.02 -2.61
N GLU A 69 2.70 -14.59 -3.60
CA GLU A 69 4.16 -14.51 -3.54
C GLU A 69 4.61 -13.22 -4.23
N ASP A 70 5.53 -12.49 -3.64
CA ASP A 70 6.01 -11.18 -4.14
C ASP A 70 4.89 -10.18 -4.49
N GLY A 71 3.76 -10.23 -3.79
CA GLY A 71 2.60 -9.38 -4.03
C GLY A 71 1.79 -9.74 -5.29
N VAL A 72 2.02 -10.92 -5.87
CA VAL A 72 1.31 -11.47 -7.04
C VAL A 72 0.51 -12.69 -6.63
N LEU A 73 -0.70 -12.83 -7.18
CA LEU A 73 -1.54 -14.01 -6.97
C LEU A 73 -1.10 -15.12 -7.93
N TYR A 74 -0.85 -16.31 -7.38
CA TYR A 74 -0.51 -17.51 -8.12
C TYR A 74 -1.57 -18.59 -7.97
N ALA A 75 -1.69 -19.44 -8.99
CA ALA A 75 -2.59 -20.59 -9.05
C ALA A 75 -1.83 -21.87 -9.41
N HIS A 76 -2.12 -22.97 -8.66
CA HIS A 76 -1.54 -24.29 -8.87
C HIS A 76 -2.53 -25.42 -8.48
N LYS A 77 -2.20 -26.66 -8.84
CA LYS A 77 -3.08 -27.82 -8.55
C LYS A 77 -2.96 -28.37 -7.14
N LYS A 78 -2.08 -27.82 -6.29
CA LYS A 78 -1.97 -28.24 -4.89
C LYS A 78 -3.12 -27.65 -4.06
N GLU A 79 -3.43 -28.32 -2.96
CA GLU A 79 -4.43 -27.84 -2.01
C GLU A 79 -3.91 -26.63 -1.23
N GLU A 80 -4.73 -25.59 -1.15
CA GLU A 80 -4.51 -24.36 -0.39
C GLU A 80 -5.77 -23.97 0.37
N ASN A 81 -5.63 -23.09 1.36
CA ASN A 81 -6.78 -22.56 2.12
C ASN A 81 -7.70 -21.68 1.26
N ALA A 82 -7.17 -21.11 0.20
CA ALA A 82 -7.93 -20.37 -0.80
C ALA A 82 -7.94 -21.14 -2.12
N THR A 83 -9.09 -21.21 -2.77
CA THR A 83 -9.26 -21.90 -4.06
C THR A 83 -10.02 -21.06 -5.06
N GLY A 84 -9.86 -21.38 -6.35
CA GLY A 84 -10.60 -20.78 -7.44
C GLY A 84 -10.83 -21.80 -8.55
N MET A 85 -11.75 -21.47 -9.48
CA MET A 85 -12.03 -22.28 -10.66
C MET A 85 -11.47 -21.60 -11.89
N VAL A 86 -10.73 -22.34 -12.69
CA VAL A 86 -10.14 -21.89 -13.95
C VAL A 86 -11.22 -21.71 -15.02
N LEU A 87 -11.26 -20.56 -15.68
CA LEU A 87 -12.24 -20.25 -16.72
C LEU A 87 -11.82 -20.68 -18.12
N ASP A 88 -10.54 -20.60 -18.42
CA ASP A 88 -9.96 -20.95 -19.72
C ASP A 88 -8.59 -21.62 -19.51
N ASP A 89 -8.19 -22.48 -20.47
CA ASP A 89 -6.87 -23.15 -20.43
C ASP A 89 -5.74 -22.12 -20.30
N ALA A 90 -4.76 -22.40 -19.46
CA ALA A 90 -3.57 -21.56 -19.27
C ALA A 90 -2.30 -22.43 -19.25
N GLU A 91 -1.26 -21.96 -19.92
CA GLU A 91 0.07 -22.57 -19.87
C GLU A 91 0.84 -22.11 -18.62
N ALA A 92 1.82 -22.88 -18.19
CA ALA A 92 2.70 -22.49 -17.09
C ALA A 92 3.36 -21.12 -17.33
N ASN A 93 3.43 -20.28 -16.29
CA ASN A 93 3.94 -18.90 -16.30
C ASN A 93 3.11 -17.90 -17.15
N SER A 94 1.87 -18.26 -17.49
CA SER A 94 0.91 -17.36 -18.15
C SER A 94 -0.12 -16.85 -17.16
N ASP A 95 -0.83 -15.79 -17.54
CA ASP A 95 -2.01 -15.33 -16.83
C ASP A 95 -3.16 -16.35 -16.96
N VAL A 96 -3.89 -16.52 -15.88
CA VAL A 96 -5.07 -17.38 -15.80
C VAL A 96 -6.26 -16.62 -15.24
N SER A 97 -7.42 -16.81 -15.86
CA SER A 97 -8.69 -16.24 -15.41
C SER A 97 -9.37 -17.19 -14.43
N LEU A 98 -9.67 -16.68 -13.24
CA LEU A 98 -10.29 -17.44 -12.15
C LEU A 98 -11.67 -16.89 -11.80
N SER A 99 -12.55 -17.77 -11.38
CA SER A 99 -13.85 -17.43 -10.80
C SER A 99 -14.13 -18.26 -9.55
N ASN A 100 -15.25 -17.98 -8.88
CA ASN A 100 -15.69 -18.72 -7.71
C ASN A 100 -14.60 -18.86 -6.63
N LEU A 101 -13.87 -17.76 -6.36
CA LEU A 101 -12.85 -17.76 -5.32
C LEU A 101 -13.53 -18.02 -3.96
N THR A 102 -12.96 -18.94 -3.20
CA THR A 102 -13.38 -19.31 -1.86
C THR A 102 -12.18 -19.43 -0.92
N GLY A 103 -12.42 -19.30 0.37
CA GLY A 103 -11.36 -19.39 1.37
C GLY A 103 -10.65 -18.06 1.62
N ILE A 104 -9.52 -18.13 2.31
CA ILE A 104 -8.69 -16.98 2.69
C ILE A 104 -7.25 -17.30 2.33
N ILE A 105 -6.59 -16.39 1.64
CA ILE A 105 -5.15 -16.46 1.43
C ILE A 105 -4.47 -16.10 2.74
N ASP A 106 -3.64 -17.00 3.25
CA ASP A 106 -2.88 -16.76 4.48
C ASP A 106 -1.72 -15.81 4.18
N MET A 107 -1.98 -14.51 4.40
CA MET A 107 -1.03 -13.44 4.14
C MET A 107 -1.12 -12.39 5.24
N SER A 108 0.00 -12.09 5.89
CA SER A 108 0.12 -10.96 6.80
C SER A 108 0.40 -9.68 6.03
N VAL A 109 -0.15 -8.57 6.50
CA VAL A 109 0.21 -7.23 5.99
C VAL A 109 1.67 -6.95 6.35
N GLY A 110 2.45 -6.46 5.39
CA GLY A 110 3.86 -6.12 5.59
C GLY A 110 4.04 -4.88 6.48
N GLU A 111 5.27 -4.69 6.95
CA GLU A 111 5.68 -3.52 7.73
C GLU A 111 6.47 -2.53 6.85
N VAL A 112 6.36 -1.23 7.19
CA VAL A 112 7.11 -0.19 6.49
C VAL A 112 8.03 0.55 7.45
N THR A 113 9.31 0.66 7.08
CA THR A 113 10.27 1.52 7.77
C THR A 113 10.52 2.78 6.93
N VAL A 114 10.05 3.93 7.42
CA VAL A 114 10.26 5.22 6.77
C VAL A 114 11.54 5.85 7.33
N ILE A 115 12.56 6.02 6.50
CA ILE A 115 13.82 6.66 6.88
C ILE A 115 13.83 8.07 6.29
N ASN A 116 13.77 9.07 7.15
CA ASN A 116 13.80 10.46 6.75
C ASN A 116 15.25 10.96 6.68
N VAL A 117 15.72 11.33 5.49
CA VAL A 117 17.09 11.84 5.29
C VAL A 117 17.11 13.36 5.14
N PRO A 118 18.22 14.03 5.53
CA PRO A 118 18.38 15.47 5.43
C PRO A 118 18.13 16.02 4.03
N THR A 119 17.62 17.24 3.95
CA THR A 119 17.50 17.94 2.66
C THR A 119 18.89 18.34 2.13
N ILE A 120 18.96 18.70 0.85
CA ILE A 120 20.22 19.18 0.26
C ILE A 120 20.77 20.41 0.99
N LYS A 121 19.90 21.25 1.56
CA LYS A 121 20.25 22.44 2.33
C LYS A 121 20.88 22.07 3.69
N ASP A 122 20.49 20.93 4.24
CA ASP A 122 20.96 20.41 5.53
C ASP A 122 22.15 19.45 5.36
N GLY A 123 22.82 19.52 4.21
CA GLY A 123 24.01 18.73 3.89
C GLY A 123 23.75 17.48 3.04
N GLY A 124 22.50 17.14 2.80
CA GLY A 124 22.09 16.04 1.91
C GLY A 124 22.70 14.71 2.32
N SER A 125 23.06 13.88 1.34
CA SER A 125 23.60 12.53 1.58
C SER A 125 24.97 12.49 2.29
N LYS A 126 25.64 13.65 2.53
CA LYS A 126 26.86 13.74 3.34
C LYS A 126 26.55 13.78 4.83
N SER A 127 25.39 14.32 5.18
CA SER A 127 24.88 14.41 6.56
C SER A 127 24.02 13.22 6.98
N CYS A 128 23.92 12.19 6.13
CA CYS A 128 23.19 10.96 6.48
C CYS A 128 24.07 10.00 7.29
N ASP A 129 23.46 9.32 8.23
CA ASP A 129 24.05 8.17 8.92
C ASP A 129 23.93 6.91 8.06
N LEU A 130 24.91 6.72 7.18
CA LEU A 130 24.93 5.59 6.24
C LEU A 130 25.05 4.24 6.95
N GLU A 131 25.74 4.18 8.10
CA GLU A 131 25.87 2.94 8.86
C GLU A 131 24.54 2.53 9.50
N LEU A 132 23.80 3.49 10.05
CA LEU A 132 22.45 3.26 10.56
C LEU A 132 21.54 2.69 9.46
N ILE A 133 21.48 3.34 8.30
CA ILE A 133 20.63 2.93 7.18
C ILE A 133 21.02 1.54 6.67
N LYS A 134 22.33 1.28 6.55
CA LYS A 134 22.84 -0.04 6.14
C LYS A 134 22.48 -1.14 7.15
N ASN A 135 22.54 -0.83 8.44
CA ASN A 135 22.19 -1.77 9.49
C ASN A 135 20.68 -2.09 9.45
N ILE A 136 19.82 -1.09 9.25
CA ILE A 136 18.37 -1.30 9.09
C ILE A 136 18.09 -2.21 7.88
N TYR A 137 18.73 -1.93 6.74
CA TYR A 137 18.58 -2.75 5.55
C TYR A 137 18.98 -4.22 5.76
N LYS A 138 20.06 -4.45 6.52
CA LYS A 138 20.57 -5.81 6.77
C LYS A 138 19.80 -6.56 7.84
N ASN A 139 19.28 -5.86 8.84
CA ASN A 139 18.62 -6.48 10.00
C ASN A 139 17.11 -6.70 9.79
N GLY A 140 16.54 -6.14 8.72
CA GLY A 140 15.13 -6.25 8.41
C GLY A 140 14.24 -5.28 9.19
N THR A 141 12.96 -5.61 9.29
CA THR A 141 11.95 -4.82 10.01
C THR A 141 12.15 -4.92 11.53
N ASN A 142 11.46 -4.07 12.29
CA ASN A 142 11.45 -4.14 13.75
C ASN A 142 10.91 -5.47 14.30
N SER A 143 10.12 -6.18 13.52
CA SER A 143 9.61 -7.53 13.84
C SER A 143 10.55 -8.65 13.39
N GLY A 144 11.71 -8.33 12.80
CA GLY A 144 12.71 -9.29 12.34
C GLY A 144 12.43 -9.94 10.99
N HIS A 145 11.52 -9.38 10.19
CA HIS A 145 11.26 -9.85 8.84
C HIS A 145 12.27 -9.26 7.84
N GLU A 146 12.62 -10.02 6.83
CA GLU A 146 13.44 -9.53 5.72
C GLU A 146 12.78 -8.38 4.98
N ILE A 147 13.59 -7.54 4.33
CA ILE A 147 13.09 -6.42 3.50
C ILE A 147 12.93 -6.92 2.07
N ASP A 148 11.71 -6.80 1.57
CA ASP A 148 11.34 -7.25 0.23
C ASP A 148 11.54 -6.16 -0.83
N LYS A 149 11.28 -4.89 -0.47
CA LYS A 149 11.33 -3.77 -1.43
C LYS A 149 11.92 -2.51 -0.82
N ILE A 150 12.61 -1.74 -1.67
CA ILE A 150 13.17 -0.44 -1.33
C ILE A 150 12.47 0.64 -2.13
N ALA A 151 11.88 1.59 -1.42
CA ALA A 151 11.27 2.79 -1.99
C ALA A 151 12.17 4.00 -1.74
N VAL A 152 12.33 4.87 -2.73
CA VAL A 152 13.03 6.14 -2.57
C VAL A 152 12.15 7.31 -3.02
N ALA A 153 12.24 8.43 -2.31
CA ALA A 153 11.59 9.68 -2.69
C ALA A 153 12.54 10.87 -2.53
N GLY A 154 12.89 11.46 -3.66
CA GLY A 154 13.79 12.60 -3.77
C GLY A 154 15.24 12.23 -4.05
N THR A 155 15.96 13.17 -4.67
CA THR A 155 17.33 12.96 -5.20
C THR A 155 18.33 12.58 -4.12
N VAL A 156 18.20 13.13 -2.90
CA VAL A 156 19.12 12.78 -1.81
C VAL A 156 18.89 11.34 -1.34
N ALA A 157 17.63 10.89 -1.26
CA ALA A 157 17.31 9.51 -0.92
C ALA A 157 17.90 8.53 -1.95
N ARG A 158 17.75 8.83 -3.24
CA ARG A 158 18.39 8.06 -4.31
C ARG A 158 19.92 8.03 -4.17
N ALA A 159 20.54 9.17 -3.85
CA ALA A 159 22.00 9.24 -3.66
C ALA A 159 22.46 8.42 -2.45
N VAL A 160 21.65 8.32 -1.39
CA VAL A 160 21.92 7.47 -0.22
C VAL A 160 21.85 6.00 -0.61
N ALA A 161 20.80 5.57 -1.31
CA ALA A 161 20.67 4.20 -1.79
C ALA A 161 21.84 3.80 -2.70
N ASN A 162 22.23 4.67 -3.65
CA ASN A 162 23.39 4.45 -4.52
C ASN A 162 24.71 4.31 -3.74
N LYS A 163 24.93 5.13 -2.71
CA LYS A 163 26.17 5.04 -1.88
C LYS A 163 26.26 3.75 -1.07
N LEU A 164 25.13 3.16 -0.75
CA LEU A 164 25.03 1.92 0.02
C LEU A 164 24.92 0.68 -0.87
N ASP A 165 24.87 0.87 -2.19
CA ASP A 165 24.63 -0.20 -3.17
C ASP A 165 23.35 -0.99 -2.87
N ILE A 166 22.29 -0.25 -2.46
CA ILE A 166 20.97 -0.80 -2.17
C ILE A 166 20.13 -0.71 -3.45
N PRO A 167 19.51 -1.81 -3.92
CA PRO A 167 18.64 -1.79 -5.08
C PRO A 167 17.42 -0.91 -4.82
N ILE A 168 16.91 -0.23 -5.86
CA ILE A 168 15.73 0.62 -5.78
C ILE A 168 14.62 -0.05 -6.57
N ASP A 169 13.53 -0.43 -5.90
CA ASP A 169 12.36 -1.06 -6.51
C ASP A 169 11.26 -0.05 -6.84
N ILE A 170 11.12 0.97 -6.00
CA ILE A 170 10.02 1.95 -6.06
C ILE A 170 10.60 3.37 -6.03
N GLU A 171 10.39 4.15 -7.08
CA GLU A 171 10.84 5.54 -7.15
C GLU A 171 9.71 6.52 -7.50
N PHE A 172 8.79 6.11 -8.36
CA PHE A 172 7.68 6.96 -8.79
C PHE A 172 6.38 6.58 -8.07
N ALA A 173 5.58 7.59 -7.69
CA ALA A 173 4.41 7.40 -6.83
C ALA A 173 4.74 6.61 -5.54
N ALA A 174 5.95 6.82 -5.02
CA ALA A 174 6.52 5.98 -3.96
C ALA A 174 5.62 5.84 -2.71
N PRO A 175 4.93 6.86 -2.19
CA PRO A 175 4.03 6.68 -1.04
C PRO A 175 2.92 5.68 -1.30
N GLN A 176 2.19 5.81 -2.42
CA GLN A 176 1.08 4.93 -2.79
C GLN A 176 1.58 3.52 -3.13
N ALA A 177 2.68 3.41 -3.86
CA ALA A 177 3.27 2.13 -4.23
C ALA A 177 3.79 1.37 -3.00
N THR A 178 4.40 2.07 -2.03
CA THR A 178 4.83 1.49 -0.75
C THR A 178 3.65 0.94 0.05
N ALA A 179 2.57 1.73 0.17
CA ALA A 179 1.36 1.28 0.86
C ALA A 179 0.73 0.06 0.17
N ASN A 180 0.67 0.05 -1.17
CA ASN A 180 0.18 -1.09 -1.93
C ASN A 180 1.05 -2.34 -1.76
N ALA A 181 2.38 -2.20 -1.76
CA ALA A 181 3.31 -3.31 -1.53
C ALA A 181 3.09 -3.93 -0.14
N ALA A 182 3.02 -3.08 0.90
CA ALA A 182 2.77 -3.55 2.27
C ALA A 182 1.41 -4.23 2.43
N ARG A 183 0.35 -3.72 1.80
CA ARG A 183 -0.96 -4.40 1.77
C ARG A 183 -0.90 -5.81 1.19
N LYS A 184 0.01 -6.04 0.27
CA LYS A 184 0.24 -7.34 -0.38
C LYS A 184 1.25 -8.22 0.36
N GLY A 185 1.59 -7.87 1.61
CA GLY A 185 2.46 -8.66 2.48
C GLY A 185 3.94 -8.32 2.41
N LEU A 186 4.36 -7.33 1.62
CA LEU A 186 5.77 -6.99 1.43
C LEU A 186 6.28 -6.01 2.49
N ASN A 187 7.45 -6.28 3.05
CA ASN A 187 8.14 -5.39 3.98
C ASN A 187 8.98 -4.37 3.21
N VAL A 188 8.76 -3.09 3.47
CA VAL A 188 9.36 -2.02 2.67
C VAL A 188 10.19 -1.06 3.52
N ILE A 189 11.41 -0.74 3.07
CA ILE A 189 12.13 0.45 3.53
C ILE A 189 11.82 1.59 2.56
N ALA A 190 11.33 2.71 3.08
CA ALA A 190 11.06 3.93 2.34
C ALA A 190 12.05 5.03 2.76
N ILE A 191 13.06 5.31 1.95
CA ILE A 191 14.01 6.40 2.18
C ILE A 191 13.44 7.66 1.52
N CYS A 192 13.22 8.72 2.28
CA CYS A 192 12.60 9.95 1.79
C CYS A 192 13.27 11.20 2.33
N VAL A 193 13.18 12.31 1.59
CA VAL A 193 13.86 13.56 1.91
C VAL A 193 12.92 14.51 2.64
N GLY A 194 13.27 14.90 3.87
CA GLY A 194 12.59 15.96 4.62
C GLY A 194 11.07 15.78 4.67
N ASP A 195 10.31 16.78 4.28
CA ASP A 195 8.84 16.78 4.35
C ASP A 195 8.13 15.74 3.44
N MET A 196 8.86 15.05 2.56
CA MET A 196 8.28 13.98 1.75
C MET A 196 7.81 12.80 2.59
N SER A 197 8.36 12.60 3.79
CA SER A 197 7.91 11.59 4.76
C SER A 197 6.43 11.72 5.12
N LYS A 198 5.89 12.95 5.14
CA LYS A 198 4.47 13.21 5.45
C LYS A 198 3.52 12.54 4.46
N ALA A 199 3.92 12.43 3.19
CA ALA A 199 3.12 11.75 2.17
C ALA A 199 3.08 10.24 2.40
N PHE A 200 4.20 9.61 2.78
CA PHE A 200 4.24 8.20 3.17
C PHE A 200 3.37 7.94 4.40
N ILE A 201 3.55 8.72 5.47
CA ILE A 201 2.79 8.58 6.71
C ILE A 201 1.29 8.61 6.42
N ARG A 202 0.83 9.61 5.65
CA ARG A 202 -0.58 9.76 5.30
C ARG A 202 -1.14 8.53 4.55
N GLU A 203 -0.41 8.01 3.57
CA GLU A 203 -0.87 6.82 2.81
C GLU A 203 -0.88 5.57 3.70
N LEU A 204 0.14 5.37 4.54
CA LEU A 204 0.24 4.24 5.46
C LEU A 204 -0.87 4.27 6.54
N GLU A 205 -1.17 5.45 7.08
CA GLU A 205 -2.28 5.64 8.03
C GLU A 205 -3.65 5.38 7.38
N ASN A 206 -3.86 5.87 6.15
CA ASN A 206 -5.09 5.65 5.40
C ASN A 206 -5.37 4.15 5.16
N GLU A 207 -4.33 3.39 4.88
CA GLU A 207 -4.39 1.94 4.62
C GLU A 207 -4.23 1.09 5.90
N LYS A 208 -4.04 1.72 7.08
CA LYS A 208 -3.84 1.07 8.39
C LYS A 208 -2.64 0.12 8.42
N ILE A 209 -1.58 0.48 7.71
CA ILE A 209 -0.34 -0.29 7.66
C ILE A 209 0.53 0.08 8.85
N LYS A 210 1.16 -0.93 9.48
CA LYS A 210 2.12 -0.74 10.56
C LYS A 210 3.40 -0.14 10.00
N PHE A 211 3.86 0.95 10.57
CA PHE A 211 5.10 1.60 10.17
C PHE A 211 5.87 2.19 11.36
N ASN A 212 7.15 2.40 11.15
CA ASN A 212 8.03 3.17 12.03
C ASN A 212 8.75 4.25 11.24
N ILE A 213 9.14 5.32 11.95
CA ILE A 213 9.87 6.44 11.36
C ILE A 213 11.23 6.53 12.03
N ILE A 214 12.27 6.65 11.23
CA ILE A 214 13.66 6.77 11.69
C ILE A 214 14.27 8.03 11.08
N ASP A 215 14.96 8.81 11.90
CA ASP A 215 15.80 9.90 11.42
C ASP A 215 17.12 9.31 10.90
N GLY A 216 17.38 9.51 9.62
CA GLY A 216 18.61 9.08 8.95
C GLY A 216 19.69 10.15 8.89
N GLY A 217 19.54 11.27 9.60
CA GLY A 217 20.56 12.29 9.80
C GLY A 217 21.63 11.89 10.83
N LYS A 218 22.79 12.55 10.77
CA LYS A 218 23.88 12.43 11.77
C LYS A 218 23.63 13.36 12.94
#